data_76de515c09763296734d96867d4d7f37
#
_entry.id   76de515c09763296734d96867d4d7f37
#
_cell.length_a   1.000
_cell.length_b   1.000
_cell.length_c   1.000
_cell.angle_alpha   90.00
_cell.angle_beta   90.00
_cell.angle_gamma   90.00
#
_symmetry.space_group_name_H-M   'P 1'
#
loop_
_entity.id
_entity.type
_entity.pdbx_description
1 polymer ?
#
loop_
_entity_poly.entity_id
_entity_poly.type
_entity_poly.pdbx_seq_one_letter_code
_entity_poly.pdbx_strand_id
1 'polypeptide(L)'
;MFVMMADIQLKEGAENDFKTLFSESNKVLSPFPGFVSRRFLQSPDGSCRIIVEHENQETIMKMIQSPEHQEFHPKLHSFMSAEPVKKMFTTSVE
;
A
#
# COMPACT_ATOMS: atom_id res chain seq x y z
N MET A 1 -14.54 -8.88 -1.97
CA MET A 1 -13.43 -7.92 -1.96
C MET A 1 -12.17 -8.56 -1.42
N PHE A 2 -11.03 -8.18 -1.99
CA PHE A 2 -9.73 -8.66 -1.55
C PHE A 2 -8.97 -7.50 -0.89
N VAL A 3 -8.38 -7.76 0.29
CA VAL A 3 -7.72 -6.72 1.09
C VAL A 3 -6.31 -7.15 1.41
N MET A 4 -5.34 -6.29 1.11
CA MET A 4 -3.96 -6.47 1.54
C MET A 4 -3.63 -5.42 2.60
N MET A 5 -3.02 -5.88 3.69
CA MET A 5 -2.54 -5.00 4.74
C MET A 5 -1.04 -5.17 4.89
N ALA A 6 -0.36 -4.07 5.19
CA ALA A 6 1.07 -4.10 5.47
C ALA A 6 1.34 -3.19 6.67
N ASP A 7 1.83 -3.78 7.74
CA ASP A 7 2.35 -3.01 8.87
C ASP A 7 3.79 -2.61 8.54
N ILE A 8 4.06 -1.31 8.59
CA ILE A 8 5.34 -0.74 8.20
C ILE A 8 5.96 0.09 9.31
N GLN A 9 7.28 0.20 9.27
CA GLN A 9 8.05 1.08 10.13
C GLN A 9 8.84 2.03 9.24
N LEU A 10 8.69 3.33 9.47
CA LEU A 10 9.40 4.35 8.70
C LEU A 10 10.70 4.74 9.41
N LYS A 11 11.71 5.05 8.61
CA LYS A 11 12.94 5.66 9.12
C LYS A 11 12.62 7.00 9.75
N GLU A 12 13.41 7.39 10.75
CA GLU A 12 13.28 8.70 11.36
C GLU A 12 13.41 9.80 10.32
N GLY A 13 12.47 10.75 10.34
CA GLY A 13 12.45 11.87 9.41
C GLY A 13 11.90 11.57 8.02
N ALA A 14 11.52 10.31 7.72
CA ALA A 14 11.06 9.92 6.39
C ALA A 14 9.55 10.06 6.18
N GLU A 15 8.79 10.39 7.23
CA GLU A 15 7.32 10.35 7.19
C GLU A 15 6.72 11.25 6.11
N ASN A 16 7.15 12.51 6.03
CA ASN A 16 6.58 13.44 5.06
C ASN A 16 6.89 13.04 3.62
N ASP A 17 8.13 12.62 3.36
CA ASP A 17 8.52 12.17 2.03
C ASP A 17 7.77 10.89 1.63
N PHE A 18 7.57 9.98 2.57
CA PHE A 18 6.79 8.77 2.33
C PHE A 18 5.34 9.11 1.97
N LYS A 19 4.70 10.01 2.73
CA LYS A 19 3.32 10.42 2.47
C LYS A 19 3.16 11.06 1.09
N THR A 20 4.09 11.92 0.71
CA THR A 20 4.07 12.58 -0.59
C THR A 20 4.19 11.55 -1.71
N LEU A 21 5.14 10.65 -1.63
CA LEU A 21 5.35 9.62 -2.64
C LEU A 21 4.17 8.63 -2.69
N PHE A 22 3.64 8.25 -1.53
CA PHE A 22 2.48 7.37 -1.46
C PHE A 22 1.26 7.99 -2.14
N SER A 23 1.01 9.27 -1.88
CA SER A 23 -0.08 10.01 -2.52
C SER A 23 0.10 10.07 -4.04
N GLU A 24 1.31 10.32 -4.51
CA GLU A 24 1.62 10.30 -5.95
C GLU A 24 1.38 8.92 -6.56
N SER A 25 1.81 7.87 -5.87
CA SER A 25 1.58 6.49 -6.34
C SER A 25 0.10 6.16 -6.45
N ASN A 26 -0.74 6.67 -5.55
CA ASN A 26 -2.18 6.46 -5.61
C ASN A 26 -2.81 7.07 -6.86
N LYS A 27 -2.31 8.22 -7.32
CA LYS A 27 -2.82 8.85 -8.55
C LYS A 27 -2.55 7.98 -9.78
N VAL A 28 -1.42 7.29 -9.79
CA VAL A 28 -1.04 6.40 -10.89
C VAL A 28 -1.74 5.06 -10.81
N LEU A 29 -1.95 4.53 -9.60
CA LEU A 29 -2.51 3.19 -9.41
C LEU A 29 -4.03 3.16 -9.33
N SER A 30 -4.68 4.26 -8.95
CA SER A 30 -6.14 4.29 -8.80
C SER A 30 -6.92 4.01 -10.08
N PRO A 31 -6.42 4.31 -11.30
CA PRO A 31 -7.15 3.96 -12.53
C PRO A 31 -7.13 2.47 -12.87
N PHE A 32 -6.35 1.63 -12.17
CA PHE A 32 -6.28 0.21 -12.49
C PHE A 32 -7.63 -0.48 -12.28
N PRO A 33 -7.99 -1.41 -13.17
CA PRO A 33 -9.22 -2.19 -13.02
C PRO A 33 -9.26 -2.90 -11.66
N GLY A 34 -10.42 -2.82 -10.99
CA GLY A 34 -10.62 -3.46 -9.69
C GLY A 34 -10.09 -2.69 -8.49
N PHE A 35 -9.41 -1.59 -8.69
CA PHE A 35 -8.93 -0.73 -7.60
C PHE A 35 -10.13 -0.13 -6.83
N VAL A 36 -10.13 -0.28 -5.51
CA VAL A 36 -11.15 0.30 -4.64
C VAL A 36 -10.54 1.40 -3.78
N SER A 37 -9.50 1.08 -3.03
CA SER A 37 -8.80 2.06 -2.19
C SER A 37 -7.37 1.64 -1.90
N ARG A 38 -6.54 2.60 -1.58
CA ARG A 38 -5.17 2.39 -1.11
C ARG A 38 -4.83 3.52 -0.16
N ARG A 39 -4.72 3.17 1.14
CA ARG A 39 -4.64 4.16 2.21
C ARG A 39 -3.45 3.90 3.11
N PHE A 40 -2.85 4.97 3.60
CA PHE A 40 -1.83 4.95 4.64
C PHE A 40 -2.45 5.41 5.95
N LEU A 41 -2.40 4.55 6.95
CA LEU A 41 -3.02 4.78 8.26
C LEU A 41 -1.95 4.94 9.32
N GLN A 42 -2.18 5.86 10.25
CA GLN A 42 -1.31 6.06 11.41
C GLN A 42 -2.13 5.97 12.69
N SER A 43 -1.59 5.23 13.65
CA SER A 43 -2.17 5.16 15.00
C SER A 43 -1.58 6.26 15.87
N PRO A 44 -2.29 6.71 16.92
CA PRO A 44 -1.73 7.67 17.89
C PRO A 44 -0.44 7.21 18.56
N ASP A 45 -0.17 5.90 18.61
CA ASP A 45 1.08 5.36 19.16
C ASP A 45 2.25 5.40 18.18
N GLY A 46 2.03 5.94 16.96
CA GLY A 46 3.05 6.06 15.93
C GLY A 46 3.16 4.87 14.98
N SER A 47 2.42 3.79 15.20
CA SER A 47 2.43 2.66 14.28
C SER A 47 1.74 3.02 12.96
N CYS A 48 2.20 2.41 11.87
CA CYS A 48 1.75 2.73 10.52
C CYS A 48 1.28 1.46 9.80
N ARG A 49 0.24 1.63 8.98
CA ARG A 49 -0.33 0.53 8.19
C ARG A 49 -0.75 1.03 6.82
N ILE A 50 -0.48 0.22 5.80
CA ILE A 50 -1.04 0.41 4.47
C ILE A 50 -2.18 -0.58 4.30
N ILE A 51 -3.32 -0.12 3.78
CA ILE A 51 -4.44 -0.98 3.41
C ILE A 51 -4.75 -0.75 1.94
N VAL A 52 -4.79 -1.84 1.18
CA VAL A 52 -5.15 -1.83 -0.24
C VAL A 52 -6.36 -2.72 -0.43
N GLU A 53 -7.42 -2.16 -1.00
CA GLU A 53 -8.65 -2.88 -1.28
C GLU A 53 -8.87 -2.98 -2.79
N HIS A 54 -9.16 -4.18 -3.25
CA HIS A 54 -9.39 -4.47 -4.66
C HIS A 54 -10.62 -5.35 -4.82
N GLU A 55 -11.19 -5.34 -6.01
CA GLU A 55 -12.36 -6.15 -6.34
C GLU A 55 -12.10 -7.64 -6.07
N ASN A 56 -10.92 -8.15 -6.47
CA ASN A 56 -10.52 -9.54 -6.23
C ASN A 56 -9.01 -9.69 -6.26
N GLN A 57 -8.53 -10.91 -5.99
CA GLN A 57 -7.11 -11.20 -5.95
C GLN A 57 -6.43 -11.02 -7.31
N GLU A 58 -7.11 -11.38 -8.39
CA GLU A 58 -6.55 -11.26 -9.73
C GLU A 58 -6.25 -9.81 -10.09
N THR A 59 -7.16 -8.89 -9.79
CA THR A 59 -6.99 -7.47 -10.11
C THR A 59 -5.85 -6.84 -9.32
N ILE A 60 -5.72 -7.15 -8.03
CA ILE A 60 -4.63 -6.60 -7.23
C ILE A 60 -3.27 -7.16 -7.68
N MET A 61 -3.22 -8.44 -8.04
CA MET A 61 -1.97 -9.05 -8.51
C MET A 61 -1.51 -8.43 -9.84
N LYS A 62 -2.44 -8.14 -10.75
CA LYS A 62 -2.12 -7.43 -12.00
C LYS A 62 -1.56 -6.04 -11.73
N MET A 63 -2.15 -5.31 -10.78
CA MET A 63 -1.65 -4.00 -10.39
C MET A 63 -0.24 -4.10 -9.79
N ILE A 64 -0.01 -5.03 -8.85
CA ILE A 64 1.29 -5.22 -8.20
C ILE A 64 2.37 -5.57 -9.21
N GLN A 65 2.06 -6.36 -10.23
CA GLN A 65 2.99 -6.78 -11.27
C GLN A 65 3.20 -5.72 -12.36
N SER A 66 2.43 -4.63 -12.34
CA SER A 66 2.53 -3.60 -13.37
C SER A 66 3.84 -2.82 -13.29
N PRO A 67 4.32 -2.27 -14.43
CA PRO A 67 5.49 -1.39 -14.43
C PRO A 67 5.31 -0.19 -13.50
N GLU A 68 4.09 0.36 -13.41
CA GLU A 68 3.78 1.49 -12.58
C GLU A 68 4.01 1.19 -11.09
N HIS A 69 3.53 0.05 -10.62
CA HIS A 69 3.73 -0.38 -9.23
C HIS A 69 5.21 -0.66 -8.96
N GLN A 70 5.88 -1.32 -9.90
CA GLN A 70 7.30 -1.68 -9.77
C GLN A 70 8.19 -0.44 -9.71
N GLU A 71 7.78 0.68 -10.30
CA GLU A 71 8.52 1.94 -10.20
C GLU A 71 8.46 2.54 -8.80
N PHE A 72 7.29 2.51 -8.15
CA PHE A 72 7.11 3.11 -6.82
C PHE A 72 7.58 2.20 -5.68
N HIS A 73 7.48 0.89 -5.85
CA HIS A 73 7.74 -0.07 -4.78
C HIS A 73 9.12 0.08 -4.11
N PRO A 74 10.25 0.09 -4.85
CA PRO A 74 11.54 0.25 -4.21
C PRO A 74 11.74 1.62 -3.57
N LYS A 75 11.15 2.66 -4.16
CA LYS A 75 11.24 4.01 -3.60
C LYS A 75 10.51 4.12 -2.27
N LEU A 76 9.31 3.56 -2.17
CA LEU A 76 8.54 3.52 -0.93
C LEU A 76 9.27 2.69 0.13
N HIS A 77 9.83 1.54 -0.26
CA HIS A 77 10.60 0.68 0.65
C HIS A 77 11.86 1.37 1.16
N SER A 78 12.46 2.26 0.39
CA SER A 78 13.66 2.98 0.83
C SER A 78 13.44 3.85 2.07
N PHE A 79 12.19 4.22 2.36
CA PHE A 79 11.83 4.99 3.54
C PHE A 79 11.53 4.12 4.76
N MET A 80 11.54 2.80 4.61
CA MET A 80 11.21 1.87 5.69
C MET A 80 12.47 1.41 6.43
N SER A 81 12.34 1.28 7.75
CA SER A 81 13.44 0.81 8.60
C SER A 81 13.46 -0.71 8.79
N ALA A 82 12.39 -1.40 8.36
CA ALA A 82 12.25 -2.84 8.47
C ALA A 82 11.37 -3.36 7.34
N GLU A 83 11.44 -4.67 7.08
CA GLU A 83 10.57 -5.32 6.11
C GLU A 83 9.10 -5.20 6.55
N PRO A 84 8.18 -4.85 5.63
CA PRO A 84 6.76 -4.81 5.94
C PRO A 84 6.23 -6.18 6.36
N VAL A 85 5.34 -6.19 7.33
CA VAL A 85 4.60 -7.39 7.72
C VAL A 85 3.27 -7.38 6.98
N LYS A 86 3.14 -8.28 6.00
CA LYS A 86 1.99 -8.30 5.09
C LYS A 86 1.01 -9.38 5.47
N LYS A 87 -0.28 -9.08 5.32
CA LYS A 87 -1.39 -10.04 5.40
C LYS A 87 -2.39 -9.76 4.31
N MET A 88 -3.00 -10.83 3.80
CA MET A 88 -4.03 -10.76 2.78
C MET A 88 -5.32 -11.40 3.29
N PHE A 89 -6.44 -10.78 2.96
CA PHE A 89 -7.76 -11.22 3.39
C PHE A 89 -8.74 -11.18 2.23
N THR A 90 -9.64 -12.15 2.22
CA THR A 90 -10.82 -12.10 1.35
C THR A 90 -12.02 -11.81 2.25
N THR A 91 -12.91 -10.90 1.82
CA THR A 91 -14.14 -10.62 2.56
C THR A 91 -14.97 -11.88 2.64
N SER A 92 -15.26 -12.32 3.86
CA SER A 92 -16.07 -13.51 4.13
C SER A 92 -17.53 -13.16 4.40
N VAL A 93 -17.76 -12.04 5.08
CA VAL A 93 -19.10 -11.52 5.39
C VAL A 93 -19.07 -10.00 5.27
N GLU A 94 -20.06 -9.43 4.63
CA GLU A 94 -20.19 -7.98 4.50
C GLU A 94 -21.17 -7.39 5.49
#